data_dba0d0a5cf576ae8e8884a958167c0bc
#
_entry.id   dba0d0a5cf576ae8e8884a958167c0bc
#
_cell.length_a   1.000
_cell.length_b   1.000
_cell.length_c   1.000
_cell.angle_alpha   90.00
_cell.angle_beta   90.00
_cell.angle_gamma   90.00
#
_symmetry.space_group_name_H-M   'P 1'
#
loop_
_entity.id
_entity.type
_entity.pdbx_description
1 polymer ?
#
loop_
_entity_poly.entity_id
_entity_poly.type
_entity_poly.pdbx_seq_one_letter_code
_entity_poly.pdbx_strand_id
1 'polypeptide(L)'
;MRYLPLVLSLLLVPSAAVRADVSVGVGISVPGVSIGINVPAYPRLVRIPGYPVYYDPRIHLNLFFYDGLYWVFQGDHWYVSSWYDGPWDLVDPYDVPLFVLRVPVRYYRVAPPFFHGWRPDAPPRWGEHWGPDWERQRGGWDRWDRRAAPRPAPLPSYQRPYTGERYPREPEQQRSIRTERYRYQPREPVGREHFQQQQRPGGPQERGRDGRGDHGPDRR
;
A
#
# COMPACT_ATOMS: atom_id res chain seq x y z
N MET A 1 70.23 -16.21 -0.35
CA MET A 1 68.96 -15.72 0.28
C MET A 1 68.13 -15.11 -0.85
N ARG A 2 67.05 -15.81 -1.25
CA ARG A 2 66.21 -15.42 -2.39
C ARG A 2 64.85 -14.98 -1.81
N TYR A 3 64.56 -13.69 -1.91
CA TYR A 3 63.26 -13.16 -1.52
C TYR A 3 62.28 -13.26 -2.71
N LEU A 4 61.19 -13.99 -2.51
CA LEU A 4 60.09 -14.16 -3.44
C LEU A 4 59.04 -13.07 -3.12
N PRO A 5 58.63 -12.18 -4.04
CA PRO A 5 57.56 -11.23 -3.78
C PRO A 5 56.20 -11.92 -3.97
N LEU A 6 55.38 -11.85 -2.93
CA LEU A 6 54.01 -12.32 -2.91
C LEU A 6 53.13 -11.24 -3.58
N VAL A 7 52.66 -11.53 -4.80
CA VAL A 7 51.73 -10.66 -5.53
C VAL A 7 50.31 -10.91 -5.01
N LEU A 8 49.80 -9.95 -4.25
CA LEU A 8 48.41 -9.96 -3.76
C LEU A 8 47.49 -9.41 -4.85
N SER A 9 46.79 -10.31 -5.57
CA SER A 9 45.78 -9.93 -6.57
C SER A 9 44.50 -9.54 -5.89
N LEU A 10 44.23 -8.24 -5.85
CA LEU A 10 42.95 -7.66 -5.37
C LEU A 10 41.89 -7.82 -6.47
N LEU A 11 40.97 -8.77 -6.29
CA LEU A 11 39.82 -8.95 -7.17
C LEU A 11 38.80 -7.83 -6.90
N LEU A 12 38.73 -6.83 -7.77
CA LEU A 12 37.65 -5.87 -7.83
C LEU A 12 36.42 -6.59 -8.39
N VAL A 13 35.42 -6.85 -7.52
CA VAL A 13 34.10 -7.28 -7.95
C VAL A 13 33.29 -6.02 -8.28
N PRO A 14 32.82 -5.83 -9.52
CA PRO A 14 31.94 -4.72 -9.84
C PRO A 14 30.55 -4.96 -9.19
N SER A 15 30.19 -4.13 -8.23
CA SER A 15 28.83 -4.08 -7.70
C SER A 15 27.91 -3.58 -8.81
N ALA A 16 27.18 -4.48 -9.45
CA ALA A 16 26.07 -4.12 -10.33
C ALA A 16 24.96 -3.48 -9.48
N ALA A 17 24.83 -2.16 -9.58
CA ALA A 17 23.67 -1.47 -9.05
C ALA A 17 22.43 -1.92 -9.83
N VAL A 18 21.61 -2.75 -9.21
CA VAL A 18 20.26 -3.09 -9.72
C VAL A 18 19.43 -1.81 -9.65
N ARG A 19 19.31 -1.13 -10.79
CA ARG A 19 18.30 -0.09 -10.95
C ARG A 19 16.96 -0.80 -11.06
N ALA A 20 16.14 -0.70 -10.03
CA ALA A 20 14.73 -1.01 -10.12
C ALA A 20 14.09 0.05 -11.03
N ASP A 21 13.77 -0.32 -12.27
CA ASP A 21 12.92 0.48 -13.14
C ASP A 21 11.53 0.52 -12.51
N VAL A 22 11.21 1.64 -11.87
CA VAL A 22 9.86 1.94 -11.42
C VAL A 22 9.05 2.33 -12.66
N SER A 23 8.29 1.39 -13.19
CA SER A 23 7.28 1.69 -14.19
C SER A 23 6.20 2.55 -13.54
N VAL A 24 6.09 3.81 -13.97
CA VAL A 24 5.03 4.75 -13.56
C VAL A 24 3.72 4.26 -14.20
N GLY A 25 3.07 3.32 -13.52
CA GLY A 25 1.65 3.06 -13.68
C GLY A 25 0.96 3.75 -12.50
N VAL A 26 -0.13 4.46 -12.77
CA VAL A 26 -0.87 5.23 -11.76
C VAL A 26 -1.05 4.41 -10.46
N GLY A 27 -0.42 4.85 -9.39
CA GLY A 27 -0.84 4.73 -8.01
C GLY A 27 -0.49 3.50 -7.19
N ILE A 28 -0.22 2.32 -7.75
CA ILE A 28 0.04 1.12 -6.94
C ILE A 28 1.32 0.44 -7.41
N SER A 29 2.37 0.57 -6.62
CA SER A 29 3.66 -0.05 -6.90
C SER A 29 3.91 -1.25 -5.99
N VAL A 30 4.22 -2.39 -6.61
CA VAL A 30 4.61 -3.68 -6.00
C VAL A 30 3.50 -4.39 -5.21
N PRO A 31 2.79 -5.35 -5.81
CA PRO A 31 1.87 -6.23 -5.09
C PRO A 31 2.61 -7.14 -4.10
N GLY A 32 2.08 -7.24 -2.86
CA GLY A 32 2.45 -8.30 -1.94
C GLY A 32 3.71 -8.09 -1.10
N VAL A 33 4.13 -6.85 -0.84
CA VAL A 33 5.23 -6.60 0.11
C VAL A 33 4.76 -6.91 1.53
N SER A 34 5.34 -7.94 2.15
CA SER A 34 5.17 -8.23 3.58
C SER A 34 6.00 -7.22 4.38
N ILE A 35 5.37 -6.14 4.84
CA ILE A 35 6.01 -5.01 5.54
C ILE A 35 5.77 -5.03 7.05
N GLY A 36 5.49 -6.20 7.61
CA GLY A 36 5.25 -6.32 9.06
C GLY A 36 3.96 -5.65 9.56
N ILE A 37 3.03 -5.30 8.66
CA ILE A 37 1.67 -4.92 9.05
C ILE A 37 0.95 -6.22 9.43
N ASN A 38 0.52 -6.30 10.69
CA ASN A 38 -0.20 -7.45 11.22
C ASN A 38 -1.44 -6.97 11.97
N VAL A 39 -2.60 -7.39 11.50
CA VAL A 39 -3.90 -7.13 12.12
C VAL A 39 -4.54 -8.48 12.43
N PRO A 40 -4.27 -9.10 13.59
CA PRO A 40 -4.57 -10.51 13.85
C PRO A 40 -6.06 -10.84 13.93
N ALA A 41 -6.92 -9.84 14.03
CA ALA A 41 -8.37 -10.01 14.10
C ALA A 41 -9.09 -8.85 13.41
N TYR A 42 -10.33 -9.11 12.98
CA TYR A 42 -11.19 -8.09 12.38
C TYR A 42 -11.27 -6.84 13.26
N PRO A 43 -10.89 -5.63 12.76
CA PRO A 43 -10.79 -4.41 13.54
C PRO A 43 -12.18 -3.92 13.99
N ARG A 44 -12.24 -3.32 15.17
CA ARG A 44 -13.44 -2.65 15.66
C ARG A 44 -13.52 -1.24 15.08
N LEU A 45 -13.94 -1.13 13.84
CA LEU A 45 -14.01 0.11 13.11
C LEU A 45 -15.08 1.06 13.71
N VAL A 46 -14.65 2.25 14.13
CA VAL A 46 -15.45 3.35 14.64
C VAL A 46 -15.35 4.52 13.67
N ARG A 47 -16.48 5.12 13.33
CA ARG A 47 -16.49 6.27 12.42
C ARG A 47 -15.88 7.50 13.08
N ILE A 48 -15.00 8.20 12.35
CA ILE A 48 -14.47 9.49 12.76
C ILE A 48 -15.59 10.55 12.60
N PRO A 49 -15.93 11.30 13.66
CA PRO A 49 -16.99 12.32 13.61
C PRO A 49 -16.75 13.35 12.50
N GLY A 50 -17.74 13.53 11.63
CA GLY A 50 -17.65 14.48 10.50
C GLY A 50 -16.85 13.98 9.28
N TYR A 51 -16.35 12.73 9.29
CA TYR A 51 -15.58 12.14 8.18
C TYR A 51 -16.23 10.86 7.67
N PRO A 52 -16.08 10.51 6.37
CA PRO A 52 -16.52 9.24 5.83
C PRO A 52 -15.50 8.10 6.09
N VAL A 53 -14.62 8.28 7.05
CA VAL A 53 -13.50 7.41 7.40
C VAL A 53 -13.76 6.75 8.74
N TYR A 54 -13.33 5.49 8.87
CA TYR A 54 -13.34 4.75 10.14
C TYR A 54 -11.91 4.45 10.58
N TYR A 55 -11.70 4.22 11.85
CA TYR A 55 -10.45 3.78 12.45
C TYR A 55 -10.72 2.80 13.60
N ASP A 56 -9.74 2.04 14.05
CA ASP A 56 -9.87 1.26 15.28
C ASP A 56 -9.07 1.93 16.41
N PRO A 57 -9.72 2.40 17.49
CA PRO A 57 -9.04 3.08 18.60
C PRO A 57 -8.16 2.16 19.45
N ARG A 58 -8.24 0.84 19.27
CA ARG A 58 -7.56 -0.17 20.10
C ARG A 58 -6.33 -0.79 19.45
N ILE A 59 -6.22 -0.69 18.13
CA ILE A 59 -5.07 -1.22 17.39
C ILE A 59 -3.92 -0.21 17.47
N HIS A 60 -2.72 -0.68 17.81
CA HIS A 60 -1.51 0.14 17.79
C HIS A 60 -0.92 0.22 16.37
N LEU A 61 -1.72 0.77 15.46
CA LEU A 61 -1.41 0.93 14.04
C LEU A 61 -2.25 2.10 13.49
N ASN A 62 -1.71 2.87 12.56
CA ASN A 62 -2.46 3.91 11.85
C ASN A 62 -3.33 3.28 10.76
N LEU A 63 -4.36 2.55 11.18
CA LEU A 63 -5.30 1.85 10.32
C LEU A 63 -6.58 2.66 10.15
N PHE A 64 -6.94 2.90 8.91
CA PHE A 64 -8.18 3.56 8.52
C PHE A 64 -8.96 2.68 7.55
N PHE A 65 -10.29 2.83 7.54
CA PHE A 65 -11.14 2.22 6.52
C PHE A 65 -11.91 3.33 5.81
N TYR A 66 -11.72 3.40 4.50
CA TYR A 66 -12.35 4.39 3.65
C TYR A 66 -12.64 3.81 2.27
N ASP A 67 -13.80 4.13 1.72
CA ASP A 67 -14.22 3.80 0.36
C ASP A 67 -14.09 2.31 -0.01
N GLY A 68 -14.35 1.44 0.99
CA GLY A 68 -14.33 -0.02 0.81
C GLY A 68 -12.95 -0.67 0.95
N LEU A 69 -11.93 0.10 1.32
CA LEU A 69 -10.54 -0.34 1.48
C LEU A 69 -9.97 0.03 2.85
N TYR A 70 -9.02 -0.77 3.29
CA TYR A 70 -8.18 -0.47 4.44
C TYR A 70 -6.93 0.29 3.99
N TRP A 71 -6.57 1.29 4.78
CA TRP A 71 -5.43 2.19 4.55
C TRP A 71 -4.55 2.16 5.78
N VAL A 72 -3.27 1.95 5.61
CA VAL A 72 -2.29 1.97 6.70
C VAL A 72 -1.20 2.97 6.39
N PHE A 73 -0.87 3.80 7.39
CA PHE A 73 0.32 4.65 7.35
C PHE A 73 1.37 4.10 8.30
N GLN A 74 2.48 3.63 7.74
CA GLN A 74 3.58 3.03 8.49
C GLN A 74 4.92 3.28 7.78
N GLY A 75 5.98 3.60 8.55
CA GLY A 75 7.32 3.80 8.00
C GLY A 75 7.38 4.87 6.91
N ASP A 76 6.58 5.95 7.07
CA ASP A 76 6.45 7.05 6.12
C ASP A 76 5.79 6.71 4.77
N HIS A 77 5.10 5.58 4.70
CA HIS A 77 4.45 5.09 3.49
C HIS A 77 2.98 4.79 3.74
N TRP A 78 2.19 4.93 2.68
CA TRP A 78 0.80 4.51 2.65
C TRP A 78 0.66 3.15 2.00
N TYR A 79 -0.20 2.35 2.57
CA TYR A 79 -0.53 1.01 2.08
C TYR A 79 -2.02 0.84 2.00
N VAL A 80 -2.48 0.06 1.02
CA VAL A 80 -3.90 -0.22 0.80
C VAL A 80 -4.15 -1.72 0.71
N SER A 81 -5.30 -2.16 1.21
CA SER A 81 -5.77 -3.53 1.06
C SER A 81 -7.29 -3.60 1.04
N SER A 82 -7.85 -4.59 0.36
CA SER A 82 -9.27 -4.93 0.42
C SER A 82 -9.65 -5.81 1.63
N TRP A 83 -8.64 -6.34 2.34
CA TRP A 83 -8.78 -7.15 3.53
C TRP A 83 -7.99 -6.58 4.70
N TYR A 84 -8.48 -6.77 5.92
CA TYR A 84 -7.97 -6.08 7.11
C TYR A 84 -6.53 -6.47 7.52
N ASP A 85 -6.03 -7.63 7.09
CA ASP A 85 -4.66 -8.10 7.34
C ASP A 85 -3.85 -8.33 6.05
N GLY A 86 -4.19 -7.61 4.99
CA GLY A 86 -3.48 -7.69 3.72
C GLY A 86 -3.97 -8.79 2.76
N PRO A 87 -3.26 -9.03 1.68
CA PRO A 87 -1.98 -8.40 1.29
C PRO A 87 -2.09 -6.88 1.12
N TRP A 88 -0.97 -6.21 1.36
CA TRP A 88 -0.87 -4.75 1.32
C TRP A 88 -0.12 -4.30 0.08
N ASP A 89 -0.69 -3.34 -0.62
CA ASP A 89 -0.05 -2.69 -1.77
C ASP A 89 0.42 -1.29 -1.36
N LEU A 90 1.63 -0.94 -1.79
CA LEU A 90 2.20 0.40 -1.57
C LEU A 90 1.47 1.42 -2.44
N VAL A 91 1.14 2.58 -1.88
CA VAL A 91 0.45 3.67 -2.57
C VAL A 91 1.31 4.92 -2.57
N ASP A 92 1.43 5.55 -3.74
CA ASP A 92 2.10 6.83 -3.86
C ASP A 92 1.33 7.91 -3.07
N PRO A 93 2.01 8.80 -2.31
CA PRO A 93 1.37 9.90 -1.59
C PRO A 93 0.47 10.80 -2.47
N TYR A 94 0.74 10.86 -3.76
CA TYR A 94 -0.11 11.60 -4.72
C TYR A 94 -1.46 10.93 -4.98
N ASP A 95 -1.59 9.63 -4.73
CA ASP A 95 -2.80 8.86 -5.02
C ASP A 95 -3.63 8.53 -3.78
N VAL A 96 -3.11 8.83 -2.58
CA VAL A 96 -3.88 8.63 -1.34
C VAL A 96 -5.14 9.49 -1.34
N PRO A 97 -6.33 8.93 -1.05
CA PRO A 97 -7.58 9.68 -1.05
C PRO A 97 -7.57 10.87 -0.09
N LEU A 98 -8.14 11.99 -0.53
CA LEU A 98 -8.16 13.22 0.27
C LEU A 98 -8.81 13.02 1.64
N PHE A 99 -9.85 12.20 1.75
CA PHE A 99 -10.51 11.95 3.04
C PHE A 99 -9.63 11.16 4.00
N VAL A 100 -8.72 10.33 3.51
CA VAL A 100 -7.71 9.64 4.34
C VAL A 100 -6.66 10.63 4.80
N LEU A 101 -6.14 11.47 3.91
CA LEU A 101 -5.15 12.52 4.23
C LEU A 101 -5.69 13.56 5.23
N ARG A 102 -6.98 13.83 5.18
CA ARG A 102 -7.66 14.82 6.05
C ARG A 102 -7.99 14.31 7.45
N VAL A 103 -7.71 13.05 7.75
CA VAL A 103 -7.93 12.49 9.10
C VAL A 103 -7.10 13.27 10.11
N PRO A 104 -7.71 13.84 11.18
CA PRO A 104 -6.95 14.60 12.18
C PRO A 104 -5.91 13.77 12.93
N VAL A 105 -4.81 14.42 13.30
CA VAL A 105 -3.63 13.83 13.97
C VAL A 105 -4.01 12.94 15.15
N ARG A 106 -4.99 13.33 15.95
CA ARG A 106 -5.43 12.56 17.14
C ARG A 106 -5.95 11.15 16.86
N TYR A 107 -6.29 10.84 15.61
CA TYR A 107 -6.76 9.51 15.20
C TYR A 107 -5.62 8.59 14.73
N TYR A 108 -4.42 9.13 14.59
CA TYR A 108 -3.22 8.33 14.36
C TYR A 108 -2.79 7.68 15.66
N ARG A 109 -2.80 6.36 15.71
CA ARG A 109 -2.51 5.58 16.93
C ARG A 109 -1.01 5.44 17.19
N VAL A 110 -0.21 5.53 16.14
CA VAL A 110 1.25 5.56 16.16
C VAL A 110 1.67 6.81 15.39
N ALA A 111 1.64 7.96 16.05
CA ALA A 111 2.00 9.23 15.43
C ALA A 111 3.48 9.20 15.05
N PRO A 112 3.83 9.49 13.78
CA PRO A 112 5.22 9.61 13.38
C PRO A 112 5.94 10.74 14.14
N PRO A 113 7.27 10.66 14.33
CA PRO A 113 8.02 11.70 15.03
C PRO A 113 7.84 13.11 14.44
N PHE A 114 7.67 13.22 13.14
CA PHE A 114 7.46 14.51 12.46
C PHE A 114 6.07 15.14 12.72
N PHE A 115 5.11 14.41 13.33
CA PHE A 115 3.85 14.99 13.82
C PHE A 115 4.05 15.83 15.11
N HIS A 116 5.25 15.86 15.67
CA HIS A 116 5.50 16.62 16.89
C HIS A 116 5.14 18.11 16.71
N GLY A 117 4.36 18.64 17.65
CA GLY A 117 3.91 20.04 17.60
C GLY A 117 2.75 20.31 16.64
N TRP A 118 2.22 19.32 15.93
CA TRP A 118 1.05 19.50 15.09
C TRP A 118 -0.25 19.47 15.89
N ARG A 119 -1.24 20.21 15.39
CA ARG A 119 -2.54 20.32 16.08
C ARG A 119 -3.27 18.99 16.05
N PRO A 120 -3.74 18.46 17.19
CA PRO A 120 -4.41 17.14 17.26
C PRO A 120 -5.73 17.08 16.49
N ASP A 121 -6.44 18.18 16.36
CA ASP A 121 -7.76 18.29 15.72
C ASP A 121 -7.71 18.79 14.27
N ALA A 122 -6.52 18.99 13.74
CA ALA A 122 -6.25 19.30 12.35
C ALA A 122 -5.64 18.10 11.60
N PRO A 123 -5.75 18.05 10.27
CA PRO A 123 -4.99 17.10 9.46
C PRO A 123 -3.47 17.25 9.68
N PRO A 124 -2.68 16.19 9.45
CA PRO A 124 -1.25 16.30 9.35
C PRO A 124 -0.83 17.32 8.29
N ARG A 125 0.34 17.92 8.43
CA ARG A 125 0.86 18.91 7.49
C ARG A 125 1.62 18.25 6.35
N TRP A 126 0.88 17.48 5.54
CA TRP A 126 1.47 16.67 4.46
C TRP A 126 2.29 17.49 3.46
N GLY A 127 1.87 18.72 3.14
CA GLY A 127 2.62 19.60 2.25
C GLY A 127 3.98 20.00 2.82
N GLU A 128 4.08 20.24 4.14
CA GLU A 128 5.37 20.48 4.79
C GLU A 128 6.25 19.23 4.77
N HIS A 129 5.65 18.04 4.89
CA HIS A 129 6.35 16.77 4.96
C HIS A 129 6.84 16.29 3.59
N TRP A 130 5.95 16.27 2.59
CA TRP A 130 6.28 15.78 1.24
C TRP A 130 6.79 16.88 0.29
N GLY A 131 6.78 18.13 0.75
CA GLY A 131 7.38 19.26 0.08
C GLY A 131 6.46 19.99 -0.92
N PRO A 132 7.01 21.10 -1.50
CA PRO A 132 6.22 22.02 -2.28
C PRO A 132 5.68 21.46 -3.59
N ASP A 133 6.32 20.46 -4.17
CA ASP A 133 5.85 19.80 -5.40
C ASP A 133 4.55 19.04 -5.14
N TRP A 134 4.53 18.28 -4.04
CA TRP A 134 3.33 17.59 -3.60
C TRP A 134 2.20 18.58 -3.29
N GLU A 135 2.49 19.64 -2.55
CA GLU A 135 1.52 20.70 -2.19
C GLU A 135 0.92 21.36 -3.43
N ARG A 136 1.72 21.61 -4.48
CA ARG A 136 1.22 22.18 -5.74
C ARG A 136 0.27 21.24 -6.48
N GLN A 137 0.64 19.95 -6.58
CA GLN A 137 -0.18 18.96 -7.29
C GLN A 137 -1.47 18.64 -6.53
N ARG A 138 -1.43 18.68 -5.20
CA ARG A 138 -2.58 18.40 -4.31
C ARG A 138 -3.22 19.69 -3.78
N GLY A 139 -3.07 20.81 -4.48
CA GLY A 139 -3.51 22.14 -4.03
C GLY A 139 -4.96 22.14 -3.52
N GLY A 140 -5.16 22.70 -2.32
CA GLY A 140 -6.46 22.73 -1.65
C GLY A 140 -6.90 21.42 -1.03
N TRP A 141 -6.02 20.42 -0.93
CA TRP A 141 -6.31 19.11 -0.34
C TRP A 141 -6.90 19.19 1.08
N ASP A 142 -6.51 20.16 1.87
CA ASP A 142 -6.92 20.42 3.26
C ASP A 142 -8.20 21.25 3.38
N ARG A 143 -8.63 21.91 2.28
CA ARG A 143 -9.82 22.77 2.23
C ARG A 143 -11.02 22.01 1.68
N TRP A 144 -12.07 21.87 2.47
CA TRP A 144 -13.29 21.16 2.07
C TRP A 144 -14.48 21.53 2.93
N ASP A 145 -15.66 21.44 2.33
CA ASP A 145 -16.92 21.53 3.09
C ASP A 145 -17.26 20.18 3.71
N ARG A 146 -17.30 20.12 5.04
CA ARG A 146 -17.67 18.90 5.78
C ARG A 146 -19.08 18.42 5.47
N ARG A 147 -19.97 19.31 5.03
CA ARG A 147 -21.35 18.98 4.64
C ARG A 147 -21.39 18.23 3.30
N ALA A 148 -20.39 18.44 2.46
CA ALA A 148 -20.22 17.75 1.19
C ALA A 148 -19.54 16.37 1.31
N ALA A 149 -19.26 15.91 2.55
CA ALA A 149 -18.67 14.59 2.76
C ALA A 149 -19.57 13.48 2.18
N PRO A 150 -19.01 12.55 1.40
CA PRO A 150 -19.78 11.45 0.86
C PRO A 150 -20.28 10.53 1.99
N ARG A 151 -21.33 9.76 1.71
CA ARG A 151 -21.76 8.72 2.65
C ARG A 151 -20.62 7.73 2.87
N PRO A 152 -20.33 7.34 4.13
CA PRO A 152 -19.32 6.32 4.40
C PRO A 152 -19.62 5.01 3.67
N ALA A 153 -18.58 4.30 3.28
CA ALA A 153 -18.71 2.94 2.75
C ALA A 153 -19.29 2.01 3.83
N PRO A 154 -20.12 1.02 3.47
CA PRO A 154 -20.56 -0.02 4.40
C PRO A 154 -19.35 -0.75 4.98
N LEU A 155 -19.40 -1.12 6.26
CA LEU A 155 -18.35 -1.91 6.85
C LEU A 155 -18.31 -3.32 6.25
N PRO A 156 -17.12 -3.89 5.96
CA PRO A 156 -16.98 -5.22 5.39
C PRO A 156 -17.15 -6.31 6.47
N SER A 157 -18.32 -6.32 7.14
CA SER A 157 -18.62 -7.21 8.25
C SER A 157 -18.56 -8.71 7.89
N TYR A 158 -18.60 -9.04 6.60
CA TYR A 158 -18.42 -10.39 6.09
C TYR A 158 -17.02 -10.97 6.41
N GLN A 159 -16.04 -10.10 6.69
CA GLN A 159 -14.67 -10.52 7.02
C GLN A 159 -14.52 -11.00 8.47
N ARG A 160 -15.48 -10.73 9.37
CA ARG A 160 -15.41 -11.07 10.79
C ARG A 160 -15.12 -12.54 11.10
N PRO A 161 -15.68 -13.54 10.38
CA PRO A 161 -15.41 -14.95 10.68
C PRO A 161 -14.03 -15.42 10.21
N TYR A 162 -13.33 -14.62 9.43
CA TYR A 162 -12.03 -14.99 8.85
C TYR A 162 -10.90 -14.45 9.72
N THR A 163 -10.51 -15.20 10.75
CA THR A 163 -9.44 -14.84 11.69
C THR A 163 -8.47 -16.01 11.85
N GLY A 164 -7.20 -15.71 12.15
CA GLY A 164 -6.17 -16.73 12.36
C GLY A 164 -6.00 -17.64 11.14
N GLU A 165 -6.09 -18.95 11.33
CA GLU A 165 -5.95 -19.94 10.26
C GLU A 165 -7.05 -19.87 9.19
N ARG A 166 -8.20 -19.31 9.52
CA ARG A 166 -9.32 -19.12 8.57
C ARG A 166 -9.17 -17.88 7.71
N TYR A 167 -8.15 -17.06 7.96
CA TYR A 167 -7.90 -15.87 7.14
C TYR A 167 -7.48 -16.30 5.72
N PRO A 168 -8.18 -15.84 4.66
CA PRO A 168 -7.83 -16.18 3.29
C PRO A 168 -6.55 -15.45 2.91
N ARG A 169 -5.46 -16.17 2.71
CA ARG A 169 -4.16 -15.57 2.36
C ARG A 169 -4.00 -15.36 0.87
N GLU A 170 -4.70 -16.18 0.07
CA GLU A 170 -4.63 -16.09 -1.37
C GLU A 170 -5.54 -14.97 -1.91
N PRO A 171 -4.99 -14.05 -2.73
CA PRO A 171 -5.75 -12.92 -3.29
C PRO A 171 -6.99 -13.35 -4.07
N GLU A 172 -6.94 -14.49 -4.76
CA GLU A 172 -8.08 -15.02 -5.51
C GLU A 172 -9.22 -15.47 -4.60
N GLN A 173 -8.91 -16.13 -3.49
CA GLN A 173 -9.89 -16.51 -2.48
C GLN A 173 -10.53 -15.28 -1.85
N GLN A 174 -9.71 -14.28 -1.49
CA GLN A 174 -10.18 -13.00 -0.95
C GLN A 174 -11.14 -12.31 -1.92
N ARG A 175 -10.78 -12.28 -3.21
CA ARG A 175 -11.61 -11.70 -4.26
C ARG A 175 -12.93 -12.43 -4.42
N SER A 176 -12.93 -13.76 -4.48
CA SER A 176 -14.14 -14.57 -4.61
C SER A 176 -15.13 -14.29 -3.47
N ILE A 177 -14.67 -14.36 -2.22
CA ILE A 177 -15.49 -14.08 -1.03
C ILE A 177 -16.03 -12.66 -1.07
N ARG A 178 -15.19 -11.69 -1.42
CA ARG A 178 -15.59 -10.27 -1.49
C ARG A 178 -16.66 -10.06 -2.55
N THR A 179 -16.47 -10.57 -3.76
CA THR A 179 -17.41 -10.39 -4.87
C THR A 179 -18.80 -10.95 -4.55
N GLU A 180 -18.84 -12.05 -3.83
CA GLU A 180 -20.10 -12.67 -3.38
C GLU A 180 -20.78 -11.85 -2.27
N ARG A 181 -19.99 -11.32 -1.33
CA ARG A 181 -20.49 -10.80 -0.04
C ARG A 181 -20.50 -9.28 0.09
N TYR A 182 -19.82 -8.56 -0.78
CA TYR A 182 -19.63 -7.12 -0.67
C TYR A 182 -19.81 -6.42 -2.00
N ARG A 183 -21.00 -5.85 -2.23
CA ARG A 183 -21.37 -5.23 -3.52
C ARG A 183 -20.97 -3.76 -3.65
N TYR A 184 -20.28 -3.21 -2.65
CA TYR A 184 -19.86 -1.82 -2.68
C TYR A 184 -18.81 -1.59 -3.78
N GLN A 185 -19.00 -0.49 -4.53
CA GLN A 185 -18.06 -0.05 -5.57
C GLN A 185 -17.33 1.21 -5.07
N PRO A 186 -15.99 1.23 -5.06
CA PRO A 186 -15.23 2.41 -4.69
C PRO A 186 -15.51 3.60 -5.60
N ARG A 187 -15.50 4.78 -5.02
CA ARG A 187 -15.64 6.05 -5.74
C ARG A 187 -14.30 6.63 -6.16
N GLU A 188 -13.27 6.41 -5.34
CA GLU A 188 -11.92 6.88 -5.60
C GLU A 188 -11.26 6.11 -6.75
N PRO A 189 -10.50 6.78 -7.64
CA PRO A 189 -9.81 6.13 -8.75
C PRO A 189 -8.89 5.00 -8.29
N VAL A 190 -8.05 5.26 -7.29
CA VAL A 190 -7.11 4.28 -6.72
C VAL A 190 -7.84 3.04 -6.17
N GLY A 191 -9.01 3.22 -5.55
CA GLY A 191 -9.83 2.10 -5.07
C GLY A 191 -10.39 1.24 -6.20
N ARG A 192 -10.85 1.89 -7.27
CA ARG A 192 -11.32 1.18 -8.47
C ARG A 192 -10.21 0.41 -9.15
N GLU A 193 -9.02 1.02 -9.25
CA GLU A 193 -7.84 0.40 -9.85
C GLU A 193 -7.39 -0.81 -9.04
N HIS A 194 -7.28 -0.69 -7.71
CA HIS A 194 -6.95 -1.81 -6.82
C HIS A 194 -7.90 -3.00 -7.03
N PHE A 195 -9.21 -2.74 -7.14
CA PHE A 195 -10.16 -3.82 -7.41
C PHE A 195 -10.07 -4.38 -8.83
N GLN A 196 -9.75 -3.58 -9.82
CA GLN A 196 -9.54 -4.05 -11.19
C GLN A 196 -8.28 -4.90 -11.33
N GLN A 197 -7.19 -4.51 -10.68
CA GLN A 197 -5.94 -5.29 -10.66
C GLN A 197 -6.16 -6.67 -10.02
N GLN A 198 -6.92 -6.73 -8.95
CA GLN A 198 -7.31 -7.99 -8.34
C GLN A 198 -8.24 -8.85 -9.24
N GLN A 199 -8.89 -8.27 -10.26
CA GLN A 199 -9.75 -8.99 -11.21
C GLN A 199 -8.99 -9.56 -12.40
N ARG A 200 -7.75 -9.14 -12.67
CA ARG A 200 -6.95 -9.69 -13.76
C ARG A 200 -6.42 -11.06 -13.36
N PRO A 201 -6.72 -12.14 -14.13
CA PRO A 201 -6.12 -13.45 -13.88
C PRO A 201 -4.63 -13.39 -14.22
N GLY A 202 -3.77 -13.72 -13.26
CA GLY A 202 -2.33 -13.84 -13.46
C GLY A 202 -1.61 -12.51 -13.63
N GLY A 203 -0.86 -12.09 -12.59
CA GLY A 203 0.24 -11.15 -12.74
C GLY A 203 1.27 -11.71 -13.75
N PRO A 204 2.25 -10.89 -14.21
CA PRO A 204 3.20 -11.32 -15.22
C PRO A 204 3.96 -12.55 -14.72
N GLN A 205 3.59 -13.72 -15.22
CA GLN A 205 4.47 -14.87 -15.21
C GLN A 205 5.70 -14.45 -16.01
N GLU A 206 6.85 -14.41 -15.38
CA GLU A 206 8.13 -14.42 -16.07
C GLU A 206 8.08 -15.54 -17.11
N ARG A 207 7.95 -15.15 -18.38
CA ARG A 207 8.19 -16.08 -19.46
C ARG A 207 9.65 -16.49 -19.34
N GLY A 208 9.87 -17.68 -18.82
CA GLY A 208 11.15 -18.35 -18.85
C GLY A 208 11.68 -18.23 -20.28
N ARG A 209 12.84 -17.60 -20.39
CA ARG A 209 13.61 -17.48 -21.60
C ARG A 209 14.14 -18.88 -21.90
N ASP A 210 13.31 -19.69 -22.55
CA ASP A 210 13.76 -20.97 -23.10
C ASP A 210 14.91 -20.67 -24.08
N GLY A 211 16.11 -20.94 -23.60
CA GLY A 211 17.32 -20.95 -24.39
C GLY A 211 17.23 -22.04 -25.46
N ARG A 212 16.75 -21.66 -26.61
CA ARG A 212 16.83 -22.50 -27.79
C ARG A 212 18.27 -22.51 -28.27
N GLY A 213 19.02 -23.50 -27.81
CA GLY A 213 20.33 -23.82 -28.39
C GLY A 213 20.17 -24.19 -29.85
N ASP A 214 20.64 -23.30 -30.69
CA ASP A 214 20.82 -23.56 -32.11
C ASP A 214 22.01 -24.51 -32.31
N HIS A 215 21.71 -25.78 -32.60
CA HIS A 215 22.69 -26.74 -33.11
C HIS A 215 22.72 -26.58 -34.63
N GLY A 216 23.65 -25.78 -35.12
CA GLY A 216 23.99 -25.77 -36.53
C GLY A 216 24.65 -27.09 -36.96
N PRO A 217 24.29 -27.67 -38.10
CA PRO A 217 24.86 -28.91 -38.56
C PRO A 217 26.23 -28.68 -39.25
N ASP A 218 27.18 -29.51 -38.81
CA ASP A 218 28.47 -29.75 -39.44
C ASP A 218 28.35 -30.12 -40.93
N ARG A 219 29.03 -29.41 -41.79
CA ARG A 219 29.30 -29.84 -43.20
C ARG A 219 30.74 -29.68 -43.55
N ARG A 220 31.34 -30.80 -43.70
CA ARG A 220 32.52 -31.21 -44.51
C ARG A 220 33.33 -30.09 -45.18
#